data_b3e1bb8e0e27a86d511631f388712a2e
#
_entry.id   b3e1bb8e0e27a86d511631f388712a2e
#
_cell.length_a   1.000
_cell.length_b   1.000
_cell.length_c   1.000
_cell.angle_alpha   90.00
_cell.angle_beta   90.00
_cell.angle_gamma   90.00
#
_symmetry.space_group_name_H-M   'P 1'
#
loop_
_entity.id
_entity.type
_entity.pdbx_description
1 polymer ?
#
loop_
_entity_poly.entity_id
_entity_poly.type
_entity_poly.pdbx_seq_one_letter_code
_entity_poly.pdbx_strand_id
1 'polypeptide(L)'
;MSFFLNTTVCGFSLYHILAFFLIYSCLGWCVEVVYAAATTGQLVNRGFLNGPVCPIYGFGMILVLFFLTPLEDDLLLLYLGGVILPSSLELVGGWALYKLYRTRWWDYTDKPFNIGGYVCLEFSLMWGVGAMVMVKAIHPTIAALVNIIPPLVGFVLMCLLYAVYAADVVATAIAASDLARELDALEKVADSMHAVSDAMTEILGTTALDMDQKMDESRLQLKLAAAEARDSYDKLSPREAASTLRTRADEAMEAARRASQTARLNAAEAAKAVKLAAQGKAEQTAAFLQLEQLKEELAARAQVMQAHTRRGTHLLGKGRMLRAYPKLKHGQNNRSLSSLLEQLEDEYPDSFNGFGIQ
;
A
#
# COMPACT_ATOMS: atom_id res chain seq x y z
N MET A 1 -17.73 -23.08 26.35
CA MET A 1 -16.97 -24.23 25.80
C MET A 1 -17.87 -25.25 25.13
N SER A 2 -18.90 -25.79 25.83
CA SER A 2 -19.84 -26.77 25.23
C SER A 2 -20.48 -26.26 23.93
N PHE A 3 -20.86 -25.00 23.86
CA PHE A 3 -21.39 -24.39 22.62
C PHE A 3 -20.42 -24.54 21.44
N PHE A 4 -19.13 -24.22 21.61
CA PHE A 4 -18.13 -24.30 20.54
C PHE A 4 -17.81 -25.73 20.10
N LEU A 5 -17.94 -26.70 20.98
CA LEU A 5 -17.72 -28.11 20.66
C LEU A 5 -18.94 -28.77 19.98
N ASN A 6 -20.15 -28.34 20.37
CA ASN A 6 -21.38 -28.98 19.91
C ASN A 6 -22.00 -28.30 18.70
N THR A 7 -21.67 -27.03 18.43
CA THR A 7 -22.12 -26.32 17.24
C THR A 7 -21.28 -26.78 16.05
N THR A 8 -21.90 -27.39 15.05
CA THR A 8 -21.22 -27.83 13.83
C THR A 8 -21.71 -27.07 12.62
N VAL A 9 -20.76 -26.75 11.74
CA VAL A 9 -20.99 -26.10 10.44
C VAL A 9 -20.23 -26.90 9.39
N CYS A 10 -20.92 -27.34 8.35
CA CYS A 10 -20.36 -28.19 7.26
C CYS A 10 -19.55 -29.40 7.79
N GLY A 11 -20.02 -30.05 8.84
CA GLY A 11 -19.36 -31.23 9.41
C GLY A 11 -18.24 -30.96 10.41
N PHE A 12 -17.81 -29.73 10.58
CA PHE A 12 -16.75 -29.32 11.53
C PHE A 12 -17.35 -28.62 12.74
N SER A 13 -16.87 -28.92 13.95
CA SER A 13 -17.25 -28.11 15.12
C SER A 13 -16.68 -26.71 15.04
N LEU A 14 -17.37 -25.75 15.64
CA LEU A 14 -16.89 -24.35 15.69
C LEU A 14 -15.48 -24.24 16.31
N TYR A 15 -15.17 -25.10 17.28
CA TYR A 15 -13.83 -25.21 17.85
C TYR A 15 -12.78 -25.54 16.78
N HIS A 16 -13.04 -26.55 15.95
CA HIS A 16 -12.12 -26.93 14.88
C HIS A 16 -11.98 -25.85 13.81
N ILE A 17 -13.08 -25.21 13.41
CA ILE A 17 -13.07 -24.13 12.43
C ILE A 17 -12.16 -22.98 12.91
N LEU A 18 -12.31 -22.57 14.17
CA LEU A 18 -11.51 -21.50 14.73
C LEU A 18 -10.03 -21.91 14.89
N ALA A 19 -9.76 -23.13 15.34
CA ALA A 19 -8.40 -23.65 15.44
C ALA A 19 -7.72 -23.72 14.07
N PHE A 20 -8.40 -24.27 13.07
CA PHE A 20 -7.89 -24.36 11.70
C PHE A 20 -7.65 -23.00 11.09
N PHE A 21 -8.55 -22.02 11.30
CA PHE A 21 -8.35 -20.67 10.82
C PHE A 21 -7.03 -20.07 11.30
N LEU A 22 -6.72 -20.16 12.60
CA LEU A 22 -5.47 -19.64 13.16
C LEU A 22 -4.25 -20.40 12.63
N ILE A 23 -4.30 -21.71 12.62
CA ILE A 23 -3.18 -22.56 12.17
C ILE A 23 -2.88 -22.28 10.70
N TYR A 24 -3.90 -22.25 9.83
CA TYR A 24 -3.69 -22.02 8.40
C TYR A 24 -3.33 -20.57 8.08
N SER A 25 -3.79 -19.62 8.86
CA SER A 25 -3.29 -18.24 8.76
C SER A 25 -1.79 -18.12 9.09
N CYS A 26 -1.32 -18.89 10.08
CA CYS A 26 0.08 -18.94 10.45
C CYS A 26 0.92 -19.68 9.39
N LEU A 27 0.45 -20.83 8.91
CA LEU A 27 1.13 -21.58 7.83
C LEU A 27 1.19 -20.75 6.54
N GLY A 28 0.13 -20.04 6.18
CA GLY A 28 0.12 -19.13 5.04
C GLY A 28 1.15 -18.02 5.18
N TRP A 29 1.29 -17.46 6.38
CA TRP A 29 2.36 -16.50 6.67
C TRP A 29 3.75 -17.12 6.48
N CYS A 30 3.99 -18.35 6.94
CA CYS A 30 5.25 -19.05 6.69
C CYS A 30 5.55 -19.20 5.19
N VAL A 31 4.53 -19.55 4.39
CA VAL A 31 4.66 -19.66 2.92
C VAL A 31 5.07 -18.31 2.32
N GLU A 32 4.45 -17.21 2.73
CA GLU A 32 4.78 -15.86 2.24
C GLU A 32 6.21 -15.46 2.60
N VAL A 33 6.66 -15.76 3.83
CA VAL A 33 8.04 -15.45 4.27
C VAL A 33 9.06 -16.30 3.49
N VAL A 34 8.76 -17.58 3.28
CA VAL A 34 9.64 -18.47 2.48
C VAL A 34 9.68 -18.01 1.03
N TYR A 35 8.53 -17.65 0.45
CA TYR A 35 8.47 -17.11 -0.90
C TYR A 35 9.30 -15.81 -1.03
N ALA A 36 9.15 -14.88 -0.06
CA ALA A 36 9.95 -13.67 -0.02
C ALA A 36 11.43 -13.99 0.07
N ALA A 37 11.83 -14.88 0.97
CA ALA A 37 13.21 -15.28 1.13
C ALA A 37 13.81 -15.91 -0.16
N ALA A 38 13.02 -16.75 -0.85
CA ALA A 38 13.43 -17.38 -2.10
C ALA A 38 13.59 -16.39 -3.26
N THR A 39 12.74 -15.35 -3.30
CA THR A 39 12.72 -14.38 -4.41
C THR A 39 13.60 -13.16 -4.15
N THR A 40 13.80 -12.76 -2.89
CA THR A 40 14.53 -11.53 -2.54
C THR A 40 15.81 -11.76 -1.75
N GLY A 41 16.07 -13.01 -1.31
CA GLY A 41 17.20 -13.33 -0.42
C GLY A 41 17.02 -12.86 1.02
N GLN A 42 15.88 -12.27 1.38
CA GLN A 42 15.64 -11.68 2.70
C GLN A 42 14.38 -12.23 3.38
N LEU A 43 14.46 -12.44 4.70
CA LEU A 43 13.32 -12.80 5.53
C LEU A 43 12.49 -11.56 5.84
N VAL A 44 11.44 -11.32 5.04
CA VAL A 44 10.51 -10.19 5.20
C VAL A 44 9.14 -10.70 5.63
N ASN A 45 8.54 -10.06 6.64
CA ASN A 45 7.14 -10.32 6.99
C ASN A 45 6.22 -9.74 5.91
N ARG A 46 5.78 -10.57 4.97
CA ARG A 46 4.83 -10.21 3.90
C ARG A 46 3.36 -10.36 4.30
N GLY A 47 3.07 -10.75 5.53
CA GLY A 47 1.70 -10.75 6.04
C GLY A 47 1.10 -9.34 6.05
N PHE A 48 -0.21 -9.21 5.78
CA PHE A 48 -0.91 -7.94 5.96
C PHE A 48 -0.86 -7.48 7.42
N LEU A 49 -1.03 -8.40 8.36
CA LEU A 49 -0.93 -8.15 9.81
C LEU A 49 0.52 -8.04 10.28
N ASN A 50 0.74 -7.40 11.43
CA ASN A 50 2.08 -7.28 12.01
C ASN A 50 2.59 -8.62 12.57
N GLY A 51 1.70 -9.44 13.12
CA GLY A 51 2.01 -10.78 13.62
C GLY A 51 2.22 -11.81 12.50
N PRO A 52 2.64 -13.03 12.88
CA PRO A 52 2.94 -14.12 11.95
C PRO A 52 1.65 -14.81 11.46
N VAL A 53 0.73 -14.04 10.87
CA VAL A 53 -0.56 -14.53 10.40
C VAL A 53 -0.99 -13.83 9.10
N CYS A 54 -1.50 -14.62 8.16
CA CYS A 54 -2.11 -14.16 6.91
C CYS A 54 -3.57 -14.62 6.85
N PRO A 55 -4.54 -13.76 7.21
CA PRO A 55 -5.96 -14.11 7.29
C PRO A 55 -6.55 -14.75 6.04
N ILE A 56 -6.12 -14.28 4.87
CA ILE A 56 -6.62 -14.77 3.58
C ILE A 56 -6.40 -16.28 3.42
N TYR A 57 -5.28 -16.82 3.93
CA TYR A 57 -5.00 -18.26 3.91
C TYR A 57 -5.90 -19.02 4.88
N GLY A 58 -6.19 -18.45 6.05
CA GLY A 58 -7.15 -19.01 7.00
C GLY A 58 -8.56 -19.12 6.41
N PHE A 59 -9.05 -18.01 5.83
CA PHE A 59 -10.34 -18.01 5.14
C PHE A 59 -10.36 -18.96 3.93
N GLY A 60 -9.31 -18.92 3.11
CA GLY A 60 -9.17 -19.78 1.94
C GLY A 60 -9.22 -21.25 2.33
N MET A 61 -8.50 -21.63 3.38
CA MET A 61 -8.48 -23.03 3.83
C MET A 61 -9.81 -23.48 4.42
N ILE A 62 -10.52 -22.64 5.16
CA ILE A 62 -11.85 -22.95 5.65
C ILE A 62 -12.82 -23.18 4.47
N LEU A 63 -12.77 -22.34 3.44
CA LEU A 63 -13.56 -22.54 2.23
C LEU A 63 -13.20 -23.86 1.51
N VAL A 64 -11.89 -24.13 1.37
CA VAL A 64 -11.40 -25.39 0.79
C VAL A 64 -11.92 -26.58 1.58
N LEU A 65 -11.86 -26.55 2.91
CA LEU A 65 -12.37 -27.64 3.74
C LEU A 65 -13.88 -27.84 3.59
N PHE A 66 -14.66 -26.77 3.55
CA PHE A 66 -16.11 -26.87 3.43
C PHE A 66 -16.56 -27.37 2.08
N PHE A 67 -15.95 -26.91 1.00
CA PHE A 67 -16.43 -27.20 -0.35
C PHE A 67 -15.65 -28.28 -1.08
N LEU A 68 -14.38 -28.52 -0.74
CA LEU A 68 -13.55 -29.47 -1.48
C LEU A 68 -13.27 -30.76 -0.72
N THR A 69 -13.40 -30.81 0.61
CA THR A 69 -13.31 -32.10 1.32
C THR A 69 -14.34 -33.12 0.84
N PRO A 70 -15.61 -32.76 0.55
CA PRO A 70 -16.55 -33.70 -0.03
C PRO A 70 -16.18 -34.24 -1.42
N LEU A 71 -15.26 -33.58 -2.12
CA LEU A 71 -14.76 -33.92 -3.45
C LEU A 71 -13.39 -34.60 -3.42
N GLU A 72 -12.89 -34.95 -2.25
CA GLU A 72 -11.51 -35.41 -2.08
C GLU A 72 -11.19 -36.69 -2.83
N ASP A 73 -12.20 -37.55 -3.11
CA ASP A 73 -12.02 -38.78 -3.84
C ASP A 73 -11.88 -38.62 -5.35
N ASP A 74 -12.34 -37.47 -5.89
CA ASP A 74 -12.16 -37.11 -7.29
C ASP A 74 -11.07 -36.04 -7.42
N LEU A 75 -9.85 -36.47 -7.80
CA LEU A 75 -8.68 -35.58 -7.91
C LEU A 75 -8.88 -34.46 -8.94
N LEU A 76 -9.67 -34.70 -10.00
CA LEU A 76 -9.92 -33.66 -11.01
C LEU A 76 -10.83 -32.57 -10.45
N LEU A 77 -11.93 -32.95 -9.80
CA LEU A 77 -12.84 -32.00 -9.16
C LEU A 77 -12.18 -31.27 -8.01
N LEU A 78 -11.36 -31.95 -7.21
CA LEU A 78 -10.56 -31.35 -6.14
C LEU A 78 -9.59 -30.31 -6.70
N TYR A 79 -8.88 -30.65 -7.80
CA TYR A 79 -7.95 -29.73 -8.47
C TYR A 79 -8.69 -28.51 -9.03
N LEU A 80 -9.76 -28.70 -9.81
CA LEU A 80 -10.53 -27.61 -10.42
C LEU A 80 -11.16 -26.71 -9.36
N GLY A 81 -11.70 -27.28 -8.30
CA GLY A 81 -12.20 -26.52 -7.16
C GLY A 81 -11.10 -25.73 -6.46
N GLY A 82 -9.92 -26.33 -6.33
CA GLY A 82 -8.70 -25.69 -5.80
C GLY A 82 -8.17 -24.54 -6.68
N VAL A 83 -8.39 -24.60 -7.99
CA VAL A 83 -8.11 -23.47 -8.90
C VAL A 83 -9.12 -22.34 -8.68
N ILE A 84 -10.41 -22.66 -8.63
CA ILE A 84 -11.49 -21.66 -8.64
C ILE A 84 -11.66 -20.98 -7.28
N LEU A 85 -11.73 -21.73 -6.19
CA LEU A 85 -12.07 -21.19 -4.87
C LEU A 85 -11.03 -20.20 -4.33
N PRO A 86 -9.72 -20.55 -4.23
CA PRO A 86 -8.72 -19.60 -3.76
C PRO A 86 -8.56 -18.42 -4.69
N SER A 87 -8.62 -18.61 -6.01
CA SER A 87 -8.55 -17.51 -6.98
C SER A 87 -9.71 -16.53 -6.84
N SER A 88 -10.93 -17.05 -6.58
CA SER A 88 -12.10 -16.21 -6.29
C SER A 88 -11.91 -15.40 -5.01
N LEU A 89 -11.37 -16.02 -3.96
CA LEU A 89 -11.06 -15.34 -2.71
C LEU A 89 -9.98 -14.27 -2.89
N GLU A 90 -8.94 -14.57 -3.65
CA GLU A 90 -7.86 -13.62 -3.98
C GLU A 90 -8.39 -12.42 -4.77
N LEU A 91 -9.27 -12.66 -5.75
CA LEU A 91 -9.94 -11.61 -6.53
C LEU A 91 -10.80 -10.71 -5.63
N VAL A 92 -11.68 -11.32 -4.81
CA VAL A 92 -12.58 -10.58 -3.91
C VAL A 92 -11.78 -9.85 -2.82
N GLY A 93 -10.79 -10.50 -2.24
CA GLY A 93 -9.91 -9.93 -1.21
C GLY A 93 -9.11 -8.74 -1.73
N GLY A 94 -8.49 -8.87 -2.90
CA GLY A 94 -7.74 -7.80 -3.55
C GLY A 94 -8.62 -6.60 -3.91
N TRP A 95 -9.81 -6.87 -4.48
CA TRP A 95 -10.80 -5.83 -4.78
C TRP A 95 -11.30 -5.12 -3.51
N ALA A 96 -11.60 -5.86 -2.44
CA ALA A 96 -12.08 -5.30 -1.18
C ALA A 96 -11.01 -4.41 -0.52
N LEU A 97 -9.76 -4.87 -0.48
CA LEU A 97 -8.64 -4.07 0.04
C LEU A 97 -8.41 -2.80 -0.78
N TYR A 98 -8.51 -2.90 -2.11
CA TYR A 98 -8.42 -1.72 -2.97
C TYR A 98 -9.57 -0.74 -2.70
N LYS A 99 -10.79 -1.23 -2.51
CA LYS A 99 -11.95 -0.37 -2.21
C LYS A 99 -11.84 0.30 -0.85
N LEU A 100 -11.25 -0.37 0.15
CA LEU A 100 -11.06 0.17 1.50
C LEU A 100 -9.91 1.18 1.59
N TYR A 101 -8.78 0.87 0.95
CA TYR A 101 -7.54 1.62 1.14
C TYR A 101 -7.05 2.32 -0.13
N ARG A 102 -7.76 2.20 -1.26
CA ARG A 102 -7.35 2.67 -2.61
C ARG A 102 -5.96 2.20 -3.02
N THR A 103 -5.49 1.13 -2.38
CA THR A 103 -4.13 0.62 -2.48
C THR A 103 -4.17 -0.83 -2.93
N ARG A 104 -3.40 -1.18 -3.96
CA ARG A 104 -3.19 -2.55 -4.42
C ARG A 104 -1.98 -3.12 -3.69
N TRP A 105 -2.17 -4.15 -2.90
CA TRP A 105 -1.13 -4.81 -2.12
C TRP A 105 -0.29 -5.77 -2.96
N TRP A 106 -0.87 -6.31 -4.04
CA TRP A 106 -0.20 -7.06 -5.09
C TRP A 106 -0.77 -6.67 -6.44
N ASP A 107 0.00 -6.92 -7.49
CA ASP A 107 -0.40 -6.59 -8.84
C ASP A 107 0.18 -7.61 -9.84
N TYR A 108 -0.72 -8.27 -10.55
CA TYR A 108 -0.41 -9.24 -11.60
C TYR A 108 -0.71 -8.71 -13.00
N THR A 109 -0.80 -7.39 -13.19
CA THR A 109 -1.08 -6.80 -14.53
C THR A 109 -0.05 -7.21 -15.57
N ASP A 110 1.19 -7.48 -15.16
CA ASP A 110 2.28 -7.92 -16.03
C ASP A 110 2.22 -9.43 -16.37
N LYS A 111 1.31 -10.18 -15.72
CA LYS A 111 1.16 -11.62 -15.95
C LYS A 111 0.11 -11.92 -17.01
N PRO A 112 0.33 -12.93 -17.89
CA PRO A 112 -0.66 -13.33 -18.87
C PRO A 112 -1.93 -13.88 -18.20
N PHE A 113 -3.08 -13.68 -18.86
CA PHE A 113 -4.40 -14.12 -18.39
C PHE A 113 -4.72 -13.65 -16.95
N ASN A 114 -4.36 -12.39 -16.64
CA ASN A 114 -4.77 -11.80 -15.38
C ASN A 114 -6.20 -11.21 -15.47
N ILE A 115 -6.87 -11.13 -14.34
CA ILE A 115 -8.18 -10.50 -14.20
C ILE A 115 -8.01 -9.25 -13.35
N GLY A 116 -7.95 -8.10 -14.01
CA GLY A 116 -7.80 -6.80 -13.35
C GLY A 116 -6.54 -6.65 -12.50
N GLY A 117 -5.52 -7.49 -12.71
CA GLY A 117 -4.30 -7.52 -11.92
C GLY A 117 -4.43 -8.15 -10.53
N TYR A 118 -5.63 -8.62 -10.15
CA TYR A 118 -5.85 -9.24 -8.83
C TYR A 118 -5.49 -10.73 -8.81
N VAL A 119 -5.75 -11.46 -9.90
CA VAL A 119 -5.45 -12.88 -10.07
C VAL A 119 -4.83 -13.11 -11.43
N CYS A 120 -4.05 -14.18 -11.60
CA CYS A 120 -3.55 -14.63 -12.89
C CYS A 120 -3.57 -16.15 -12.99
N LEU A 121 -3.61 -16.66 -14.23
CA LEU A 121 -3.73 -18.10 -14.50
C LEU A 121 -2.62 -18.92 -13.87
N GLU A 122 -1.38 -18.45 -13.91
CA GLU A 122 -0.22 -19.13 -13.34
C GLU A 122 -0.41 -19.46 -11.86
N PHE A 123 -0.76 -18.46 -11.03
CA PHE A 123 -0.98 -18.67 -9.61
C PHE A 123 -2.28 -19.43 -9.33
N SER A 124 -3.33 -19.23 -10.14
CA SER A 124 -4.57 -20.01 -10.03
C SER A 124 -4.33 -21.50 -10.20
N LEU A 125 -3.53 -21.92 -11.18
CA LEU A 125 -3.16 -23.32 -11.38
C LEU A 125 -2.30 -23.86 -10.21
N MET A 126 -1.42 -23.05 -9.66
CA MET A 126 -0.66 -23.42 -8.46
C MET A 126 -1.54 -23.58 -7.23
N TRP A 127 -2.59 -22.77 -7.07
CA TRP A 127 -3.59 -22.94 -6.00
C TRP A 127 -4.31 -24.28 -6.10
N GLY A 128 -4.60 -24.77 -7.33
CA GLY A 128 -5.18 -26.10 -7.54
C GLY A 128 -4.31 -27.22 -6.96
N VAL A 129 -3.00 -27.19 -7.26
CA VAL A 129 -2.03 -28.15 -6.70
C VAL A 129 -1.92 -27.99 -5.18
N GLY A 130 -1.84 -26.74 -4.70
CA GLY A 130 -1.79 -26.44 -3.28
C GLY A 130 -2.99 -27.00 -2.52
N ALA A 131 -4.20 -26.82 -3.04
CA ALA A 131 -5.43 -27.34 -2.43
C ALA A 131 -5.42 -28.87 -2.34
N MET A 132 -4.95 -29.58 -3.38
CA MET A 132 -4.81 -31.04 -3.35
C MET A 132 -3.85 -31.49 -2.24
N VAL A 133 -2.68 -30.87 -2.14
CA VAL A 133 -1.67 -31.20 -1.11
C VAL A 133 -2.24 -30.89 0.28
N MET A 134 -2.92 -29.75 0.42
CA MET A 134 -3.53 -29.35 1.69
C MET A 134 -4.59 -30.34 2.14
N VAL A 135 -5.53 -30.72 1.29
CA VAL A 135 -6.64 -31.61 1.65
C VAL A 135 -6.14 -33.05 1.90
N LYS A 136 -5.28 -33.58 1.01
CA LYS A 136 -4.87 -35.00 1.07
C LYS A 136 -3.74 -35.29 2.06
N ALA A 137 -2.83 -34.33 2.29
CA ALA A 137 -1.61 -34.61 3.08
C ALA A 137 -1.57 -33.76 4.37
N ILE A 138 -1.73 -32.44 4.25
CA ILE A 138 -1.47 -31.54 5.37
C ILE A 138 -2.64 -31.48 6.35
N HIS A 139 -3.87 -31.37 5.84
CA HIS A 139 -5.05 -31.25 6.71
C HIS A 139 -5.26 -32.45 7.64
N PRO A 140 -5.15 -33.71 7.20
CA PRO A 140 -5.29 -34.87 8.10
C PRO A 140 -4.31 -34.82 9.26
N THR A 141 -3.06 -34.39 9.00
CA THR A 141 -2.03 -34.26 10.04
C THR A 141 -2.37 -33.14 11.02
N ILE A 142 -2.80 -31.98 10.51
CA ILE A 142 -3.20 -30.84 11.36
C ILE A 142 -4.45 -31.19 12.19
N ALA A 143 -5.44 -31.85 11.61
CA ALA A 143 -6.63 -32.30 12.32
C ALA A 143 -6.28 -33.29 13.45
N ALA A 144 -5.38 -34.23 13.18
CA ALA A 144 -4.89 -35.14 14.21
C ALA A 144 -4.18 -34.40 15.35
N LEU A 145 -3.32 -33.42 15.04
CA LEU A 145 -2.64 -32.60 16.06
C LEU A 145 -3.63 -31.80 16.91
N VAL A 146 -4.63 -31.18 16.31
CA VAL A 146 -5.68 -30.43 17.03
C VAL A 146 -6.46 -31.34 17.95
N ASN A 147 -6.76 -32.57 17.53
CA ASN A 147 -7.49 -33.55 18.34
C ASN A 147 -6.70 -34.09 19.54
N ILE A 148 -5.38 -34.04 19.55
CA ILE A 148 -4.51 -34.42 20.68
C ILE A 148 -4.61 -33.38 21.82
N ILE A 149 -4.90 -32.12 21.48
CA ILE A 149 -4.94 -31.02 22.48
C ILE A 149 -6.20 -31.17 23.33
N PRO A 150 -6.09 -31.24 24.67
CA PRO A 150 -7.27 -31.26 25.53
C PRO A 150 -8.17 -30.05 25.24
N PRO A 151 -9.50 -30.23 25.04
CA PRO A 151 -10.38 -29.15 24.57
C PRO A 151 -10.37 -27.89 25.44
N LEU A 152 -10.21 -28.03 26.74
CA LEU A 152 -10.11 -26.89 27.65
C LEU A 152 -8.83 -26.05 27.39
N VAL A 153 -7.69 -26.75 27.25
CA VAL A 153 -6.39 -26.11 26.99
C VAL A 153 -6.42 -25.41 25.64
N GLY A 154 -6.93 -26.11 24.60
CA GLY A 154 -7.07 -25.53 23.28
C GLY A 154 -8.01 -24.32 23.26
N PHE A 155 -9.13 -24.37 23.98
CA PHE A 155 -10.08 -23.27 24.07
C PHE A 155 -9.45 -22.02 24.73
N VAL A 156 -8.74 -22.20 25.87
CA VAL A 156 -8.04 -21.09 26.54
C VAL A 156 -6.97 -20.48 25.63
N LEU A 157 -6.17 -21.35 24.99
CA LEU A 157 -5.15 -20.91 24.05
C LEU A 157 -5.75 -20.11 22.88
N MET A 158 -6.84 -20.62 22.28
CA MET A 158 -7.53 -19.89 21.21
C MET A 158 -8.06 -18.53 21.66
N CYS A 159 -8.67 -18.44 22.85
CA CYS A 159 -9.14 -17.15 23.38
C CYS A 159 -8.00 -16.13 23.48
N LEU A 160 -6.83 -16.54 23.96
CA LEU A 160 -5.64 -15.69 24.05
C LEU A 160 -5.13 -15.30 22.68
N LEU A 161 -5.00 -16.25 21.75
CA LEU A 161 -4.53 -16.00 20.39
C LEU A 161 -5.47 -15.09 19.61
N TYR A 162 -6.80 -15.29 19.73
CA TYR A 162 -7.78 -14.41 19.09
C TYR A 162 -7.81 -13.01 19.70
N ALA A 163 -7.55 -12.85 20.99
CA ALA A 163 -7.41 -11.51 21.58
C ALA A 163 -6.21 -10.76 20.99
N VAL A 164 -5.05 -11.42 20.89
CA VAL A 164 -3.85 -10.86 20.23
C VAL A 164 -4.12 -10.59 18.75
N TYR A 165 -4.75 -11.53 18.05
CA TYR A 165 -5.13 -11.38 16.66
C TYR A 165 -6.05 -10.17 16.44
N ALA A 166 -7.09 -10.00 17.27
CA ALA A 166 -8.00 -8.86 17.17
C ALA A 166 -7.27 -7.52 17.40
N ALA A 167 -6.38 -7.47 18.40
CA ALA A 167 -5.57 -6.29 18.64
C ALA A 167 -4.66 -5.95 17.45
N ASP A 168 -4.04 -6.96 16.82
CA ASP A 168 -3.20 -6.77 15.65
C ASP A 168 -4.02 -6.33 14.42
N VAL A 169 -5.21 -6.90 14.19
CA VAL A 169 -6.12 -6.45 13.13
C VAL A 169 -6.46 -4.97 13.29
N VAL A 170 -6.79 -4.52 14.49
CA VAL A 170 -7.11 -3.11 14.75
C VAL A 170 -5.88 -2.23 14.52
N ALA A 171 -4.73 -2.60 15.07
CA ALA A 171 -3.48 -1.85 14.90
C ALA A 171 -3.08 -1.75 13.41
N THR A 172 -3.19 -2.86 12.68
CA THR A 172 -2.89 -2.92 11.25
C THR A 172 -3.87 -2.11 10.43
N ALA A 173 -5.18 -2.18 10.71
CA ALA A 173 -6.20 -1.41 10.01
C ALA A 173 -5.99 0.11 10.20
N ILE A 174 -5.61 0.55 11.40
CA ILE A 174 -5.25 1.95 11.67
C ILE A 174 -4.02 2.34 10.82
N ALA A 175 -2.94 1.52 10.87
CA ALA A 175 -1.72 1.80 10.13
C ALA A 175 -1.94 1.82 8.61
N ALA A 176 -2.75 0.91 8.07
CA ALA A 176 -3.12 0.87 6.64
C ALA A 176 -3.97 2.08 6.24
N SER A 177 -4.92 2.49 7.08
CA SER A 177 -5.75 3.67 6.84
C SER A 177 -4.95 4.96 6.88
N ASP A 178 -3.98 5.05 7.80
CA ASP A 178 -3.08 6.20 7.88
C ASP A 178 -2.13 6.25 6.69
N LEU A 179 -1.58 5.11 6.27
CA LEU A 179 -0.75 5.02 5.07
C LEU A 179 -1.55 5.45 3.82
N ALA A 180 -2.77 4.94 3.65
CA ALA A 180 -3.62 5.31 2.53
C ALA A 180 -3.89 6.83 2.49
N ARG A 181 -4.19 7.44 3.64
CA ARG A 181 -4.39 8.91 3.74
C ARG A 181 -3.13 9.71 3.39
N GLU A 182 -1.97 9.26 3.83
CA GLU A 182 -0.70 9.91 3.50
C GLU A 182 -0.39 9.81 1.99
N LEU A 183 -0.64 8.64 1.40
CA LEU A 183 -0.46 8.44 -0.04
C LEU A 183 -1.46 9.26 -0.88
N ASP A 184 -2.74 9.33 -0.46
CA ASP A 184 -3.74 10.22 -1.08
C ASP A 184 -3.31 11.71 -1.02
N ALA A 185 -2.72 12.13 0.09
CA ALA A 185 -2.26 13.50 0.23
C ALA A 185 -1.03 13.78 -0.65
N LEU A 186 -0.11 12.83 -0.78
CA LEU A 186 1.04 12.92 -1.69
C LEU A 186 0.60 12.94 -3.17
N GLU A 187 -0.38 12.11 -3.55
CA GLU A 187 -0.95 12.10 -4.90
C GLU A 187 -1.51 13.48 -5.26
N LYS A 188 -2.29 14.11 -4.35
CA LYS A 188 -2.84 15.45 -4.57
C LYS A 188 -1.76 16.53 -4.73
N VAL A 189 -0.69 16.47 -3.94
CA VAL A 189 0.43 17.41 -4.09
C VAL A 189 1.13 17.19 -5.43
N ALA A 190 1.35 15.93 -5.84
CA ALA A 190 1.96 15.61 -7.12
C ALA A 190 1.10 16.10 -8.31
N ASP A 191 -0.22 15.90 -8.25
CA ASP A 191 -1.15 16.39 -9.28
C ASP A 191 -1.15 17.93 -9.36
N SER A 192 -1.08 18.60 -8.19
CA SER A 192 -0.96 20.06 -8.13
C SER A 192 0.36 20.56 -8.74
N MET A 193 1.48 19.85 -8.52
CA MET A 193 2.77 20.16 -9.14
C MET A 193 2.74 19.99 -10.66
N HIS A 194 2.05 18.95 -11.16
CA HIS A 194 1.85 18.77 -12.60
C HIS A 194 1.03 19.90 -13.21
N ALA A 195 -0.09 20.26 -12.58
CA ALA A 195 -0.92 21.39 -13.06
C ALA A 195 -0.13 22.71 -13.11
N VAL A 196 0.72 22.96 -12.12
CA VAL A 196 1.61 24.13 -12.12
C VAL A 196 2.65 24.04 -13.25
N SER A 197 3.26 22.87 -13.46
CA SER A 197 4.24 22.66 -14.53
C SER A 197 3.63 22.83 -15.91
N ASP A 198 2.42 22.33 -16.12
CA ASP A 198 1.66 22.47 -17.36
C ASP A 198 1.32 23.93 -17.64
N ALA A 199 0.86 24.67 -16.62
CA ALA A 199 0.60 26.10 -16.71
C ALA A 199 1.88 26.92 -17.03
N MET A 200 3.03 26.55 -16.44
CA MET A 200 4.33 27.16 -16.77
C MET A 200 4.71 26.88 -18.23
N THR A 201 4.50 25.66 -18.70
CA THR A 201 4.78 25.27 -20.09
C THR A 201 3.89 26.02 -21.09
N GLU A 202 2.63 26.21 -20.77
CA GLU A 202 1.67 26.97 -21.58
C GLU A 202 2.07 28.45 -21.68
N ILE A 203 2.48 29.06 -20.57
CA ILE A 203 2.98 30.46 -20.56
C ILE A 203 4.25 30.62 -21.41
N LEU A 204 5.15 29.63 -21.36
CA LEU A 204 6.40 29.65 -22.14
C LEU A 204 6.14 29.34 -23.62
N GLY A 205 5.12 28.52 -23.94
CA GLY A 205 4.79 28.10 -25.31
C GLY A 205 3.94 29.10 -26.10
N THR A 206 3.21 29.98 -25.43
CA THR A 206 2.35 30.96 -26.11
C THR A 206 3.10 32.22 -26.50
N THR A 207 3.53 32.29 -27.76
CA THR A 207 3.96 33.54 -28.39
C THR A 207 2.75 34.43 -28.71
N ALA A 208 2.61 35.52 -27.95
CA ALA A 208 2.19 36.89 -28.36
C ALA A 208 0.74 37.22 -28.76
N LEU A 209 -0.23 36.35 -28.95
CA LEU A 209 -1.49 36.80 -29.57
C LEU A 209 -2.82 36.55 -28.80
N ASP A 210 -2.84 35.76 -27.71
CA ASP A 210 -4.09 35.43 -27.01
C ASP A 210 -3.99 35.49 -25.48
N MET A 211 -3.32 36.48 -24.93
CA MET A 211 -2.78 36.43 -23.59
C MET A 211 -3.75 36.77 -22.46
N ASP A 212 -4.73 37.62 -22.65
CA ASP A 212 -5.55 38.12 -21.53
C ASP A 212 -6.57 37.09 -21.00
N GLN A 213 -7.23 36.37 -21.89
CA GLN A 213 -8.22 35.36 -21.47
C GLN A 213 -7.58 34.09 -20.90
N LYS A 214 -6.48 33.63 -21.46
CA LYS A 214 -5.78 32.42 -21.01
C LYS A 214 -5.04 32.61 -19.68
N MET A 215 -4.56 33.85 -19.39
CA MET A 215 -3.93 34.17 -18.13
C MET A 215 -4.92 34.14 -16.95
N ASP A 216 -6.14 34.59 -17.14
CA ASP A 216 -7.17 34.55 -16.07
C ASP A 216 -7.63 33.12 -15.78
N GLU A 217 -7.71 32.29 -16.78
CA GLU A 217 -8.05 30.86 -16.63
C GLU A 217 -6.94 30.08 -15.91
N SER A 218 -5.67 30.34 -16.28
CA SER A 218 -4.51 29.76 -15.59
C SER A 218 -4.39 30.22 -14.15
N ARG A 219 -4.66 31.50 -13.85
CA ARG A 219 -4.73 32.03 -12.48
C ARG A 219 -5.81 31.39 -11.63
N LEU A 220 -6.97 31.08 -12.23
CA LEU A 220 -8.07 30.39 -11.51
C LEU A 220 -7.70 28.95 -11.20
N GLN A 221 -7.15 28.22 -12.15
CA GLN A 221 -6.67 26.83 -11.95
C GLN A 221 -5.57 26.77 -10.88
N LEU A 222 -4.68 27.75 -10.85
CA LEU A 222 -3.64 27.87 -9.85
C LEU A 222 -4.17 28.10 -8.44
N LYS A 223 -5.18 28.98 -8.30
CA LYS A 223 -5.85 29.23 -7.00
C LYS A 223 -6.57 27.99 -6.51
N LEU A 224 -7.19 27.22 -7.40
CA LEU A 224 -7.85 25.96 -7.07
C LEU A 224 -6.84 24.90 -6.61
N ALA A 225 -5.75 24.70 -7.34
CA ALA A 225 -4.68 23.76 -6.97
C ALA A 225 -4.03 24.12 -5.62
N ALA A 226 -3.78 25.41 -5.36
CA ALA A 226 -3.26 25.89 -4.09
C ALA A 226 -4.26 25.71 -2.93
N ALA A 227 -5.56 25.89 -3.17
CA ALA A 227 -6.61 25.68 -2.18
C ALA A 227 -6.75 24.19 -1.84
N GLU A 228 -6.71 23.30 -2.84
CA GLU A 228 -6.74 21.84 -2.64
C GLU A 228 -5.51 21.34 -1.90
N ALA A 229 -4.32 21.85 -2.22
CA ALA A 229 -3.10 21.52 -1.51
C ALA A 229 -3.15 21.97 -0.04
N ARG A 230 -3.70 23.17 0.25
CA ARG A 230 -3.93 23.66 1.63
C ARG A 230 -4.95 22.81 2.38
N ASP A 231 -6.10 22.51 1.78
CA ASP A 231 -7.15 21.71 2.39
C ASP A 231 -6.67 20.27 2.70
N SER A 232 -5.80 19.71 1.84
CA SER A 232 -5.18 18.41 2.04
C SER A 232 -4.19 18.40 3.20
N TYR A 233 -3.51 19.51 3.46
CA TYR A 233 -2.60 19.69 4.58
C TYR A 233 -3.30 19.91 5.91
N ASP A 234 -4.39 20.71 5.92
CA ASP A 234 -5.13 21.03 7.14
C ASP A 234 -5.98 19.86 7.68
N LYS A 235 -6.21 18.82 6.86
CA LYS A 235 -6.93 17.59 7.25
C LYS A 235 -6.06 16.55 7.96
N LEU A 236 -4.76 16.79 8.10
CA LEU A 236 -3.89 16.02 8.99
C LEU A 236 -4.23 16.37 10.45
N SER A 237 -4.64 15.37 11.22
CA SER A 237 -5.33 15.58 12.50
C SER A 237 -4.57 16.39 13.56
N PRO A 238 -5.28 17.15 14.44
CA PRO A 238 -4.68 18.01 15.48
C PRO A 238 -3.85 17.27 16.55
N ARG A 239 -4.04 15.98 16.75
CA ARG A 239 -3.29 15.17 17.71
C ARG A 239 -1.88 14.85 17.25
N GLU A 240 -1.68 14.72 15.96
CA GLU A 240 -0.35 14.55 15.35
C GLU A 240 0.41 15.88 15.31
N ALA A 241 -0.32 16.99 15.19
CA ALA A 241 0.27 18.34 15.19
C ALA A 241 0.96 18.71 16.51
N ALA A 242 0.44 18.29 17.65
CA ALA A 242 0.95 18.69 18.97
C ALA A 242 2.24 17.94 19.39
N SER A 243 2.40 16.68 19.00
CA SER A 243 3.63 15.91 19.27
C SER A 243 4.75 16.20 18.26
N THR A 244 4.40 16.73 17.09
CA THR A 244 5.31 17.01 15.96
C THR A 244 5.88 18.42 15.95
N LEU A 245 5.33 19.36 16.73
CA LEU A 245 5.78 20.78 16.71
C LEU A 245 7.26 20.99 17.09
N ARG A 246 7.83 20.18 17.99
CA ARG A 246 9.26 20.26 18.33
C ARG A 246 10.17 19.62 17.28
N THR A 247 9.75 18.50 16.73
CA THR A 247 10.47 17.81 15.65
C THR A 247 10.37 18.56 14.31
N ARG A 248 9.24 19.26 14.07
CA ARG A 248 9.02 20.08 12.86
C ARG A 248 9.91 21.30 12.74
N ALA A 249 10.34 21.90 13.86
CA ALA A 249 11.23 23.05 13.82
C ALA A 249 12.64 22.68 13.31
N ASP A 250 13.17 21.52 13.71
CA ASP A 250 14.46 21.03 13.24
C ASP A 250 14.39 20.55 11.78
N GLU A 251 13.26 19.93 11.38
CA GLU A 251 13.00 19.49 10.02
C GLU A 251 12.78 20.64 9.04
N ALA A 252 12.05 21.68 9.48
CA ALA A 252 11.87 22.89 8.68
C ALA A 252 13.19 23.61 8.44
N MET A 253 14.12 23.57 9.39
CA MET A 253 15.45 24.15 9.23
C MET A 253 16.34 23.36 8.26
N GLU A 254 16.26 22.02 8.26
CA GLU A 254 16.94 21.18 7.27
C GLU A 254 16.30 21.26 5.87
N ALA A 255 14.97 21.29 5.79
CA ALA A 255 14.25 21.51 4.54
C ALA A 255 14.53 22.91 3.95
N ALA A 256 14.63 23.94 4.80
CA ALA A 256 15.02 25.29 4.39
C ALA A 256 16.47 25.33 3.87
N ARG A 257 17.39 24.55 4.43
CA ARG A 257 18.77 24.44 3.91
C ARG A 257 18.82 23.73 2.55
N ARG A 258 18.04 22.70 2.34
CA ARG A 258 17.93 22.01 1.03
C ARG A 258 17.18 22.87 0.00
N ALA A 259 16.11 23.55 0.41
CA ALA A 259 15.41 24.53 -0.44
C ALA A 259 16.35 25.69 -0.87
N SER A 260 17.25 26.14 -0.02
CA SER A 260 18.23 27.16 -0.37
C SER A 260 19.27 26.66 -1.40
N GLN A 261 19.56 25.37 -1.42
CA GLN A 261 20.43 24.76 -2.44
C GLN A 261 19.70 24.62 -3.78
N THR A 262 18.42 24.25 -3.76
CA THR A 262 17.56 24.19 -4.96
C THR A 262 17.27 25.60 -5.50
N ALA A 263 17.07 26.58 -4.63
CA ALA A 263 16.92 28.00 -5.02
C ALA A 263 18.14 28.55 -5.76
N ARG A 264 19.36 28.07 -5.47
CA ARG A 264 20.56 28.45 -6.23
C ARG A 264 20.60 27.86 -7.64
N LEU A 265 20.06 26.67 -7.85
CA LEU A 265 19.92 26.05 -9.18
C LEU A 265 18.83 26.76 -10.00
N ASN A 266 17.74 27.18 -9.35
CA ASN A 266 16.63 27.90 -9.98
C ASN A 266 16.97 29.40 -10.23
N ALA A 267 18.02 29.97 -9.61
CA ALA A 267 18.47 31.31 -9.90
C ALA A 267 18.91 31.48 -11.37
N ALA A 268 19.35 30.43 -12.03
CA ALA A 268 19.68 30.48 -13.46
C ALA A 268 18.39 30.53 -14.33
N GLU A 269 17.31 29.92 -13.90
CA GLU A 269 16.01 30.02 -14.58
C GLU A 269 15.31 31.34 -14.27
N ALA A 270 15.40 31.84 -13.05
CA ALA A 270 14.95 33.18 -12.69
C ALA A 270 15.69 34.25 -13.49
N ALA A 271 17.00 34.07 -13.74
CA ALA A 271 17.77 34.97 -14.63
C ALA A 271 17.29 34.93 -16.09
N LYS A 272 16.78 33.76 -16.58
CA LYS A 272 16.09 33.65 -17.86
C LYS A 272 14.75 34.40 -17.87
N ALA A 273 13.97 34.29 -16.78
CA ALA A 273 12.71 35.01 -16.62
C ALA A 273 12.94 36.54 -16.56
N VAL A 274 13.99 37.01 -15.87
CA VAL A 274 14.38 38.41 -15.85
C VAL A 274 14.81 38.92 -17.25
N LYS A 275 15.46 38.07 -18.05
CA LYS A 275 15.83 38.40 -19.43
C LYS A 275 14.60 38.49 -20.35
N LEU A 276 13.56 37.70 -20.13
CA LEU A 276 12.26 37.79 -20.79
C LEU A 276 11.48 39.05 -20.35
N ALA A 277 11.59 39.47 -19.08
CA ALA A 277 11.00 40.68 -18.57
C ALA A 277 11.61 41.94 -19.23
N ALA A 278 12.94 41.98 -19.42
CA ALA A 278 13.64 43.04 -20.11
C ALA A 278 13.22 43.21 -21.58
N GLN A 279 12.55 42.23 -22.16
CA GLN A 279 12.00 42.27 -23.52
C GLN A 279 10.53 42.75 -23.61
N GLY A 280 10.02 43.45 -22.58
CA GLY A 280 8.69 44.10 -22.60
C GLY A 280 7.51 43.22 -22.23
N LYS A 281 7.74 42.06 -21.61
CA LYS A 281 6.69 41.06 -21.23
C LYS A 281 6.52 40.99 -19.69
N ALA A 282 6.49 42.13 -19.01
CA ALA A 282 6.47 42.21 -17.53
C ALA A 282 5.36 41.39 -16.82
N GLU A 283 4.17 41.35 -17.40
CA GLU A 283 3.04 40.60 -16.80
C GLU A 283 3.23 39.08 -16.91
N GLN A 284 3.75 38.57 -18.01
CA GLN A 284 4.08 37.16 -18.20
C GLN A 284 5.14 36.69 -17.21
N THR A 285 6.12 37.56 -16.96
CA THR A 285 7.20 37.30 -16.03
C THR A 285 6.70 37.25 -14.59
N ALA A 286 5.76 38.14 -14.20
CA ALA A 286 5.18 38.14 -12.88
C ALA A 286 4.35 36.86 -12.63
N ALA A 287 3.55 36.42 -13.61
CA ALA A 287 2.79 35.17 -13.54
C ALA A 287 3.71 33.95 -13.46
N PHE A 288 4.76 33.91 -14.26
CA PHE A 288 5.77 32.84 -14.24
C PHE A 288 6.48 32.73 -12.88
N LEU A 289 6.91 33.87 -12.31
CA LEU A 289 7.54 33.90 -10.98
C LEU A 289 6.59 33.44 -9.87
N GLN A 290 5.31 33.76 -9.95
CA GLN A 290 4.30 33.26 -8.99
C GLN A 290 4.11 31.76 -9.10
N LEU A 291 4.13 31.19 -10.31
CA LEU A 291 4.07 29.76 -10.56
C LEU A 291 5.30 29.03 -10.02
N GLU A 292 6.46 29.61 -10.23
CA GLU A 292 7.73 29.06 -9.74
C GLU A 292 7.76 29.02 -8.20
N GLN A 293 7.33 30.09 -7.53
CA GLN A 293 7.19 30.12 -6.08
C GLN A 293 6.21 29.06 -5.57
N LEU A 294 5.08 28.88 -6.25
CA LEU A 294 4.11 27.86 -5.89
C LEU A 294 4.68 26.45 -6.10
N LYS A 295 5.42 26.22 -7.18
CA LYS A 295 6.10 24.94 -7.45
C LYS A 295 7.10 24.61 -6.33
N GLU A 296 7.90 25.60 -5.90
CA GLU A 296 8.84 25.42 -4.79
C GLU A 296 8.12 25.13 -3.46
N GLU A 297 7.01 25.82 -3.18
CA GLU A 297 6.19 25.58 -1.98
C GLU A 297 5.61 24.16 -1.98
N LEU A 298 5.08 23.72 -3.12
CA LEU A 298 4.54 22.36 -3.28
C LEU A 298 5.65 21.28 -3.17
N ALA A 299 6.81 21.53 -3.75
CA ALA A 299 7.96 20.62 -3.63
C ALA A 299 8.45 20.49 -2.18
N ALA A 300 8.54 21.60 -1.46
CA ALA A 300 8.90 21.60 -0.05
C ALA A 300 7.87 20.81 0.80
N ARG A 301 6.56 20.97 0.50
CA ARG A 301 5.49 20.21 1.16
C ARG A 301 5.60 18.70 0.87
N ALA A 302 5.84 18.34 -0.39
CA ALA A 302 6.04 16.93 -0.78
C ALA A 302 7.21 16.30 0.00
N GLN A 303 8.34 17.01 0.12
CA GLN A 303 9.51 16.56 0.88
C GLN A 303 9.20 16.35 2.38
N VAL A 304 8.48 17.30 3.00
CA VAL A 304 8.06 17.17 4.41
C VAL A 304 7.15 15.96 4.60
N MET A 305 6.18 15.76 3.70
CA MET A 305 5.26 14.63 3.77
C MET A 305 5.99 13.30 3.55
N GLN A 306 6.90 13.23 2.58
CA GLN A 306 7.75 12.05 2.36
C GLN A 306 8.63 11.74 3.57
N ALA A 307 9.26 12.76 4.18
CA ALA A 307 10.05 12.58 5.39
C ALA A 307 9.20 12.08 6.58
N HIS A 308 7.93 12.49 6.67
CA HIS A 308 7.01 12.01 7.70
C HIS A 308 6.64 10.53 7.49
N THR A 309 6.34 10.14 6.26
CA THR A 309 6.06 8.75 5.90
C THR A 309 7.28 7.85 6.15
N ARG A 310 8.50 8.35 5.86
CA ARG A 310 9.77 7.65 6.13
C ARG A 310 10.03 7.37 7.61
N ARG A 311 9.75 8.29 8.51
CA ARG A 311 9.98 8.09 9.95
C ARG A 311 9.10 7.01 10.59
N GLY A 312 8.01 6.64 9.93
CA GLY A 312 7.18 5.49 10.29
C GLY A 312 7.78 4.12 9.91
N THR A 313 9.03 4.07 9.38
CA THR A 313 9.62 2.86 8.79
C THR A 313 10.17 1.83 9.79
N HIS A 314 9.81 1.88 11.06
CA HIS A 314 10.20 0.86 12.03
C HIS A 314 9.51 -0.49 11.77
N LEU A 315 9.98 -1.54 12.46
CA LEU A 315 9.60 -2.94 12.31
C LEU A 315 8.08 -3.24 12.33
N LEU A 316 7.27 -2.29 12.78
CA LEU A 316 5.80 -2.39 12.87
C LEU A 316 5.13 -1.23 12.11
N GLY A 317 3.91 -1.43 11.66
CA GLY A 317 3.07 -0.40 11.05
C GLY A 317 3.42 -0.07 9.59
N LYS A 318 3.31 1.21 9.20
CA LYS A 318 3.39 1.70 7.81
C LYS A 318 4.67 1.30 7.08
N GLY A 319 5.82 1.45 7.72
CA GLY A 319 7.10 1.14 7.09
C GLY A 319 7.32 -0.35 6.85
N ARG A 320 6.77 -1.20 7.74
CA ARG A 320 6.72 -2.64 7.48
C ARG A 320 5.90 -2.94 6.23
N MET A 321 4.73 -2.29 6.08
CA MET A 321 3.86 -2.49 4.91
C MET A 321 4.55 -2.11 3.60
N LEU A 322 5.21 -0.96 3.55
CA LEU A 322 5.94 -0.53 2.36
C LEU A 322 7.05 -1.52 1.98
N ARG A 323 7.80 -2.04 2.95
CA ARG A 323 8.83 -3.07 2.70
C ARG A 323 8.25 -4.42 2.31
N ALA A 324 7.11 -4.80 2.89
CA ALA A 324 6.45 -6.07 2.61
C ALA A 324 5.86 -6.13 1.19
N TYR A 325 5.48 -4.99 0.65
CA TYR A 325 4.77 -4.88 -0.62
C TYR A 325 5.44 -3.87 -1.57
N PRO A 326 6.60 -4.19 -2.14
CA PRO A 326 7.35 -3.29 -3.01
C PRO A 326 6.64 -2.95 -4.33
N LYS A 327 5.70 -3.81 -4.76
CA LYS A 327 4.83 -3.57 -5.92
C LYS A 327 3.48 -2.93 -5.56
N LEU A 328 3.38 -2.36 -4.37
CA LEU A 328 2.20 -1.65 -3.90
C LEU A 328 1.88 -0.47 -4.83
N LYS A 329 0.64 -0.41 -5.33
CA LYS A 329 0.15 0.70 -6.15
C LYS A 329 -0.96 1.42 -5.44
N HIS A 330 -0.92 2.77 -5.46
CA HIS A 330 -1.94 3.61 -4.83
C HIS A 330 -2.53 4.59 -5.85
N GLY A 331 -3.86 4.78 -5.80
CA GLY A 331 -4.57 5.68 -6.69
C GLY A 331 -4.50 5.28 -8.17
N GLN A 332 -4.69 6.26 -9.04
CA GLN A 332 -4.64 6.05 -10.50
C GLN A 332 -3.26 6.31 -11.09
N ASN A 333 -2.47 7.22 -10.54
CA ASN A 333 -1.23 7.70 -11.17
C ASN A 333 0.05 7.11 -10.57
N ASN A 334 0.03 6.50 -9.41
CA ASN A 334 1.15 5.82 -8.72
C ASN A 334 2.52 6.56 -8.70
N ARG A 335 2.59 7.82 -9.16
CA ARG A 335 3.86 8.56 -9.33
C ARG A 335 4.50 8.93 -8.00
N SER A 336 3.70 9.41 -7.04
CA SER A 336 4.17 9.80 -5.71
C SER A 336 4.62 8.60 -4.88
N LEU A 337 3.98 7.45 -5.06
CA LEU A 337 4.39 6.22 -4.39
C LEU A 337 5.66 5.63 -5.00
N SER A 338 5.80 5.64 -6.34
CA SER A 338 7.03 5.17 -6.99
C SER A 338 8.25 5.99 -6.56
N SER A 339 8.12 7.33 -6.48
CA SER A 339 9.22 8.19 -5.99
C SER A 339 9.55 7.93 -4.51
N LEU A 340 8.55 7.63 -3.67
CA LEU A 340 8.76 7.28 -2.28
C LEU A 340 9.45 5.91 -2.14
N LEU A 341 9.04 4.91 -2.94
CA LEU A 341 9.64 3.59 -2.94
C LEU A 341 11.09 3.63 -3.43
N GLU A 342 11.38 4.38 -4.50
CA GLU A 342 12.74 4.61 -5.03
C GLU A 342 13.65 5.24 -3.96
N GLN A 343 13.16 6.23 -3.23
CA GLN A 343 13.92 6.84 -2.14
C GLN A 343 14.15 5.89 -0.96
N LEU A 344 13.17 5.00 -0.64
CA LEU A 344 13.35 3.98 0.39
C LEU A 344 14.35 2.91 -0.04
N GLU A 345 14.41 2.58 -1.33
CA GLU A 345 15.39 1.66 -1.91
C GLU A 345 16.82 2.22 -1.77
N ASP A 346 17.01 3.51 -2.05
CA ASP A 346 18.30 4.20 -1.88
C ASP A 346 18.75 4.26 -0.42
N GLU A 347 17.83 4.43 0.52
CA GLU A 347 18.15 4.53 1.96
C GLU A 347 18.36 3.16 2.63
N TYR A 348 17.71 2.12 2.11
CA TYR A 348 17.78 0.74 2.60
C TYR A 348 18.06 -0.25 1.46
N PRO A 349 19.21 -0.18 0.80
CA PRO A 349 19.52 -0.99 -0.38
C PRO A 349 19.45 -2.49 -0.10
N ASP A 350 19.81 -2.93 1.11
CA ASP A 350 19.75 -4.35 1.52
C ASP A 350 18.31 -4.86 1.68
N SER A 351 17.32 -3.99 1.83
CA SER A 351 15.92 -4.36 1.96
C SER A 351 15.20 -4.52 0.61
N PHE A 352 15.77 -3.98 -0.47
CA PHE A 352 15.17 -3.92 -1.81
C PHE A 352 15.99 -4.61 -2.90
N ASN A 353 17.27 -4.95 -2.65
CA ASN A 353 18.19 -5.55 -3.62
C ASN A 353 17.75 -6.91 -4.25
N GLY A 354 16.57 -7.43 -3.88
CA GLY A 354 15.97 -8.61 -4.50
C GLY A 354 14.93 -8.31 -5.59
N PHE A 355 14.60 -7.05 -5.81
CA PHE A 355 13.60 -6.64 -6.79
C PHE A 355 14.30 -5.97 -7.98
N GLY A 356 14.81 -6.77 -8.91
CA GLY A 356 15.20 -6.28 -10.21
C GLY A 356 13.98 -5.63 -10.88
N ILE A 357 13.88 -4.30 -10.79
CA ILE A 357 13.07 -3.49 -11.69
C ILE A 357 13.86 -3.45 -13.00
N GLN A 358 13.64 -4.43 -13.88
CA GLN A 358 13.90 -4.35 -15.31
C GLN A 358 12.58 -4.26 -16.03
#